data_dae3e9075da694b856febb76dc302e73
#
_entry.id   dae3e9075da694b856febb76dc302e73
#
_cell.length_a   1.000
_cell.length_b   1.000
_cell.length_c   1.000
_cell.angle_alpha   90.00
_cell.angle_beta   90.00
_cell.angle_gamma   90.00
#
_symmetry.space_group_name_H-M   'P 1'
#
loop_
_entity.id
_entity.type
_entity.pdbx_description
1 polymer ?
#
loop_
_entity_poly.entity_id
_entity_poly.type
_entity_poly.pdbx_seq_one_letter_code
_entity_poly.pdbx_strand_id
1 'polypeptide(L)'
;MKVTHIETLISEGTYPASDEWVAQRSRIKRAIEGTVWPLDSDKFTIHAQSGKKSGEGNGVKPIKAMTLDALTNGNMESHSKLRKAGKLPTFPSWVMEVPFPPIPTPAKPRKKSDPKATRVPRPGKSDLIYLNGEGLICFEWETGNVSSSHRSLNKLAQGLMLGHIQAGVLVVPTKKMAQYLTDRVGNLEELEWYFPLWKSVRCANGVLEVFAIEQDADDSKSTVKVARIGKGTDGRAAQGAATLAGKVEAMEKAAKD
;
A
#
# COMPACT_ATOMS: atom_id res chain seq x y z
N MET A 1 -1.03 -4.68 -14.19
CA MET A 1 0.23 -4.69 -13.40
C MET A 1 0.50 -6.12 -12.95
N LYS A 2 1.74 -6.52 -12.78
CA LYS A 2 2.09 -7.89 -12.37
C LYS A 2 2.89 -7.89 -11.08
N VAL A 3 2.65 -8.91 -10.25
CA VAL A 3 3.52 -9.28 -9.14
C VAL A 3 4.60 -10.21 -9.68
N THR A 4 5.84 -9.75 -9.74
CA THR A 4 6.96 -10.51 -10.34
C THR A 4 7.67 -11.41 -9.34
N HIS A 5 7.64 -11.02 -8.06
CA HIS A 5 8.29 -11.75 -6.98
C HIS A 5 7.58 -11.49 -5.66
N ILE A 6 7.55 -12.48 -4.79
CA ILE A 6 7.12 -12.34 -3.41
C ILE A 6 8.22 -12.92 -2.53
N GLU A 7 8.88 -12.06 -1.77
CA GLU A 7 9.89 -12.45 -0.80
C GLU A 7 9.26 -12.62 0.56
N THR A 8 9.40 -13.82 1.14
CA THR A 8 8.97 -14.09 2.51
C THR A 8 10.13 -13.84 3.46
N LEU A 9 9.99 -12.82 4.31
CA LEU A 9 11.02 -12.43 5.28
C LEU A 9 10.83 -13.13 6.63
N ILE A 10 9.57 -13.33 7.05
CA ILE A 10 9.20 -14.01 8.29
C ILE A 10 8.09 -15.00 7.97
N SER A 11 8.18 -16.22 8.49
CA SER A 11 7.13 -17.25 8.39
C SER A 11 7.25 -18.16 9.60
N GLU A 12 6.47 -17.88 10.64
CA GLU A 12 6.56 -18.56 11.93
C GLU A 12 5.17 -18.99 12.42
N GLY A 13 5.13 -20.11 13.12
CA GLY A 13 3.89 -20.65 13.68
C GLY A 13 2.93 -21.23 12.62
N THR A 14 1.63 -21.17 12.90
CA THR A 14 0.57 -21.79 12.09
C THR A 14 -0.13 -20.81 11.14
N TYR A 15 -0.07 -19.51 11.44
CA TYR A 15 -0.78 -18.49 10.65
C TYR A 15 -0.38 -18.44 9.17
N PRO A 16 0.91 -18.63 8.78
CA PRO A 16 1.31 -18.64 7.37
C PRO A 16 0.57 -19.71 6.53
N ALA A 17 0.10 -20.79 7.15
CA ALA A 17 -0.64 -21.87 6.49
C ALA A 17 -2.16 -21.78 6.68
N SER A 18 -2.67 -20.74 7.37
CA SER A 18 -4.10 -20.59 7.62
C SER A 18 -4.86 -20.24 6.35
N ASP A 19 -6.09 -20.75 6.24
CA ASP A 19 -6.99 -20.46 5.11
C ASP A 19 -7.24 -18.96 4.98
N GLU A 20 -7.30 -18.25 6.09
CA GLU A 20 -7.44 -16.80 6.11
C GLU A 20 -6.27 -16.11 5.41
N TRP A 21 -5.04 -16.39 5.83
CA TRP A 21 -3.88 -15.78 5.21
C TRP A 21 -3.80 -16.11 3.72
N VAL A 22 -3.99 -17.38 3.35
CA VAL A 22 -3.97 -17.81 1.95
C VAL A 22 -5.01 -17.05 1.12
N ALA A 23 -6.23 -16.89 1.64
CA ALA A 23 -7.29 -16.13 0.97
C ALA A 23 -6.96 -14.65 0.83
N GLN A 24 -6.48 -13.99 1.90
CA GLN A 24 -6.15 -12.56 1.88
C GLN A 24 -4.89 -12.28 1.04
N ARG A 25 -3.88 -13.13 1.11
CA ARG A 25 -2.70 -13.06 0.24
C ARG A 25 -3.09 -13.12 -1.25
N SER A 26 -3.96 -14.04 -1.60
CA SER A 26 -4.50 -14.17 -2.96
C SER A 26 -5.32 -12.94 -3.37
N ARG A 27 -6.11 -12.37 -2.45
CA ARG A 27 -6.88 -11.14 -2.67
C ARG A 27 -5.96 -9.94 -2.91
N ILE A 28 -4.92 -9.78 -2.10
CA ILE A 28 -3.91 -8.72 -2.26
C ILE A 28 -3.27 -8.85 -3.65
N LYS A 29 -2.82 -10.05 -4.02
CA LYS A 29 -2.20 -10.30 -5.33
C LYS A 29 -3.16 -9.91 -6.46
N ARG A 30 -4.41 -10.36 -6.44
CA ARG A 30 -5.41 -10.02 -7.46
C ARG A 30 -5.70 -8.51 -7.52
N ALA A 31 -5.77 -7.82 -6.38
CA ALA A 31 -5.99 -6.38 -6.37
C ALA A 31 -4.83 -5.61 -7.02
N ILE A 32 -3.60 -6.04 -6.79
CA ILE A 32 -2.42 -5.50 -7.45
C ILE A 32 -2.47 -5.78 -8.96
N GLU A 33 -2.69 -7.03 -9.35
CA GLU A 33 -2.70 -7.47 -10.75
C GLU A 33 -3.91 -6.91 -11.53
N GLY A 34 -5.01 -6.59 -10.86
CA GLY A 34 -6.17 -5.90 -11.44
C GLY A 34 -5.95 -4.40 -11.67
N THR A 35 -4.84 -3.83 -11.21
CA THR A 35 -4.52 -2.43 -11.48
C THR A 35 -4.05 -2.27 -12.93
N VAL A 36 -4.77 -1.48 -13.72
CA VAL A 36 -4.54 -1.26 -15.16
C VAL A 36 -4.27 0.20 -15.48
N TRP A 37 -3.60 0.45 -16.60
CA TRP A 37 -3.42 1.80 -17.16
C TRP A 37 -3.10 1.71 -18.66
N PRO A 38 -3.75 2.49 -19.55
CA PRO A 38 -4.92 3.35 -19.27
C PRO A 38 -6.08 2.58 -18.64
N LEU A 39 -7.07 3.29 -18.06
CA LEU A 39 -8.16 2.68 -17.28
C LEU A 39 -9.07 1.76 -18.10
N ASP A 40 -9.11 1.95 -19.41
CA ASP A 40 -9.89 1.17 -20.38
C ASP A 40 -9.10 -0.01 -20.98
N SER A 41 -7.87 -0.26 -20.48
CA SER A 41 -7.01 -1.33 -20.97
C SER A 41 -7.12 -2.60 -20.11
N ASP A 42 -6.66 -3.71 -20.67
CA ASP A 42 -6.56 -5.01 -19.99
C ASP A 42 -5.25 -5.21 -19.24
N LYS A 43 -4.33 -4.24 -19.31
CA LYS A 43 -2.98 -4.33 -18.75
C LYS A 43 -2.48 -2.98 -18.24
N PHE A 44 -1.45 -3.01 -17.42
CA PHE A 44 -0.77 -1.82 -16.93
C PHE A 44 0.39 -1.46 -17.86
N THR A 45 0.15 -0.51 -18.75
CA THR A 45 1.19 0.05 -19.64
C THR A 45 1.68 1.37 -19.06
N ILE A 46 2.99 1.47 -18.77
CA ILE A 46 3.57 2.68 -18.19
C ILE A 46 4.11 3.61 -19.27
N HIS A 47 3.94 4.91 -19.10
CA HIS A 47 4.64 5.89 -19.93
C HIS A 47 6.14 5.87 -19.63
N ALA A 48 6.96 5.55 -20.64
CA ALA A 48 8.38 5.25 -20.51
C ALA A 48 9.24 6.51 -20.39
N GLN A 49 8.87 7.45 -19.52
CA GLN A 49 9.67 8.62 -19.23
C GLN A 49 10.38 8.47 -17.89
N SER A 50 11.72 8.53 -17.92
CA SER A 50 12.49 8.45 -16.69
C SER A 50 12.23 9.64 -15.76
N GLY A 51 11.67 9.37 -14.60
CA GLY A 51 11.43 10.38 -13.55
C GLY A 51 12.70 11.00 -13.01
N LYS A 52 13.80 10.24 -12.95
CA LYS A 52 15.10 10.72 -12.46
C LYS A 52 15.74 11.79 -13.35
N LYS A 53 15.49 11.73 -14.67
CA LYS A 53 16.09 12.66 -15.64
C LYS A 53 15.25 13.92 -15.85
N SER A 54 13.93 13.80 -15.82
CA SER A 54 13.02 14.89 -16.19
C SER A 54 12.26 15.50 -15.01
N GLY A 55 12.25 14.83 -13.86
CA GLY A 55 11.34 15.17 -12.76
C GLY A 55 9.86 14.93 -13.09
N GLU A 56 9.57 14.33 -14.24
CA GLU A 56 8.22 14.14 -14.79
C GLU A 56 7.79 12.67 -14.89
N GLY A 57 8.33 11.79 -14.07
CA GLY A 57 7.91 10.38 -14.02
C GLY A 57 6.43 10.19 -13.68
N ASN A 58 5.95 8.97 -13.85
CA ASN A 58 4.58 8.60 -13.52
C ASN A 58 4.31 8.73 -12.02
N GLY A 59 3.15 9.25 -11.68
CA GLY A 59 2.72 9.40 -10.29
C GLY A 59 2.39 8.05 -9.65
N VAL A 60 2.92 7.79 -8.47
CA VAL A 60 2.71 6.53 -7.73
C VAL A 60 1.43 6.53 -6.91
N LYS A 61 0.95 7.69 -6.47
CA LYS A 61 -0.26 7.79 -5.63
C LYS A 61 -1.53 7.29 -6.34
N PRO A 62 -1.79 7.62 -7.61
CA PRO A 62 -2.94 7.05 -8.33
C PRO A 62 -2.84 5.54 -8.51
N ILE A 63 -1.64 4.99 -8.76
CA ILE A 63 -1.42 3.54 -8.86
C ILE A 63 -1.79 2.85 -7.54
N LYS A 64 -1.27 3.37 -6.42
CA LYS A 64 -1.62 2.92 -5.08
C LYS A 64 -3.14 2.99 -4.86
N ALA A 65 -3.77 4.12 -5.20
CA ALA A 65 -5.19 4.33 -4.98
C ALA A 65 -6.06 3.27 -5.68
N MET A 66 -5.73 2.87 -6.91
CA MET A 66 -6.46 1.82 -7.63
C MET A 66 -6.39 0.47 -6.90
N THR A 67 -5.21 0.07 -6.41
CA THR A 67 -5.06 -1.17 -5.64
C THR A 67 -5.82 -1.11 -4.30
N LEU A 68 -5.74 0.02 -3.59
CA LEU A 68 -6.45 0.19 -2.32
C LEU A 68 -7.97 0.14 -2.53
N ASP A 69 -8.47 0.74 -3.60
CA ASP A 69 -9.88 0.71 -3.97
C ASP A 69 -10.35 -0.73 -4.24
N ALA A 70 -9.59 -1.50 -5.00
CA ALA A 70 -9.87 -2.90 -5.26
C ALA A 70 -9.90 -3.76 -3.97
N LEU A 71 -9.00 -3.49 -3.00
CA LEU A 71 -8.98 -4.19 -1.72
C LEU A 71 -10.16 -3.82 -0.82
N THR A 72 -10.57 -2.56 -0.84
CA THR A 72 -11.70 -2.06 -0.05
C THR A 72 -13.07 -2.24 -0.72
N ASN A 73 -13.12 -2.82 -1.93
CA ASN A 73 -14.33 -2.93 -2.77
C ASN A 73 -15.00 -1.56 -3.03
N GLY A 74 -14.21 -0.55 -3.36
CA GLY A 74 -14.69 0.82 -3.59
C GLY A 74 -15.02 1.60 -2.31
N ASN A 75 -15.00 0.97 -1.15
CA ASN A 75 -15.23 1.64 0.13
C ASN A 75 -13.93 2.14 0.74
N MET A 76 -13.44 3.28 0.26
CA MET A 76 -12.19 3.89 0.72
C MET A 76 -12.37 4.75 1.99
N GLU A 77 -13.28 4.40 2.89
CA GLU A 77 -13.45 5.13 4.13
C GLU A 77 -12.26 4.95 5.06
N SER A 78 -11.69 6.06 5.51
CA SER A 78 -10.62 6.03 6.50
C SER A 78 -11.17 5.71 7.89
N HIS A 79 -10.34 5.05 8.71
CA HIS A 79 -10.65 4.80 10.13
C HIS A 79 -11.09 6.09 10.86
N SER A 80 -10.50 7.23 10.51
CA SER A 80 -10.87 8.53 11.08
C SER A 80 -12.31 8.94 10.75
N LYS A 81 -12.78 8.67 9.51
CA LYS A 81 -14.17 8.95 9.11
C LYS A 81 -15.15 8.01 9.80
N LEU A 82 -14.86 6.71 9.79
CA LEU A 82 -15.67 5.70 10.48
C LEU A 82 -15.83 6.02 11.96
N ARG A 83 -14.74 6.38 12.63
CA ARG A 83 -14.75 6.76 14.05
C ARG A 83 -15.55 8.03 14.31
N LYS A 84 -15.44 9.06 13.47
CA LYS A 84 -16.23 10.30 13.58
C LYS A 84 -17.71 10.06 13.38
N ALA A 85 -18.07 9.12 12.52
CA ALA A 85 -19.45 8.72 12.27
C ALA A 85 -20.02 7.78 13.36
N GLY A 86 -19.24 7.42 14.39
CA GLY A 86 -19.66 6.43 15.41
C GLY A 86 -19.82 5.01 14.87
N LYS A 87 -19.33 4.77 13.63
CA LYS A 87 -19.38 3.45 12.99
C LYS A 87 -18.11 2.68 13.28
N LEU A 88 -18.24 1.43 13.68
CA LEU A 88 -17.14 0.48 13.68
C LEU A 88 -17.12 -0.24 12.33
N PRO A 89 -15.93 -0.59 11.78
CA PRO A 89 -15.87 -1.39 10.58
C PRO A 89 -16.58 -2.72 10.83
N THR A 90 -17.40 -3.14 9.87
CA THR A 90 -18.01 -4.46 9.89
C THR A 90 -16.91 -5.50 9.62
N PHE A 91 -16.70 -6.43 10.51
CA PHE A 91 -15.75 -7.52 10.33
C PHE A 91 -16.32 -8.62 9.43
N PRO A 92 -15.48 -9.23 8.58
CA PRO A 92 -14.09 -8.93 8.24
C PRO A 92 -14.00 -7.83 7.16
N SER A 93 -13.12 -6.86 7.32
CA SER A 93 -12.99 -5.78 6.32
C SER A 93 -11.60 -5.14 6.28
N TRP A 94 -11.28 -4.53 5.12
CA TRP A 94 -10.11 -3.69 4.93
C TRP A 94 -10.44 -2.23 5.27
N VAL A 95 -9.63 -1.62 6.14
CA VAL A 95 -9.82 -0.23 6.61
C VAL A 95 -8.54 0.57 6.37
N MET A 96 -8.71 1.79 5.82
CA MET A 96 -7.61 2.70 5.52
C MET A 96 -7.14 3.49 6.74
N GLU A 97 -5.85 3.86 6.72
CA GLU A 97 -5.25 4.84 7.64
C GLU A 97 -5.43 4.52 9.13
N VAL A 98 -5.35 3.26 9.50
CA VAL A 98 -5.45 2.84 10.89
C VAL A 98 -4.13 3.14 11.63
N PRO A 99 -4.17 3.76 12.85
CA PRO A 99 -2.98 3.94 13.67
C PRO A 99 -2.30 2.61 13.98
N PHE A 100 -0.98 2.56 13.81
CA PHE A 100 -0.20 1.36 14.10
C PHE A 100 0.60 1.54 15.42
N PRO A 101 0.71 0.52 16.29
CA PRO A 101 -0.10 -0.69 16.30
C PRO A 101 -1.56 -0.33 16.54
N PRO A 102 -2.52 -1.16 16.10
CA PRO A 102 -3.95 -0.90 16.30
C PRO A 102 -4.33 -1.08 17.79
N ILE A 103 -3.88 -0.14 18.61
CA ILE A 103 -4.20 -0.10 20.03
C ILE A 103 -5.43 0.80 20.22
N PRO A 104 -6.41 0.41 21.06
CA PRO A 104 -7.51 1.27 21.43
C PRO A 104 -6.97 2.62 21.93
N THR A 105 -7.42 3.71 21.33
CA THR A 105 -6.97 5.04 21.76
C THR A 105 -7.57 5.34 23.12
N PRO A 106 -6.80 5.78 24.14
CA PRO A 106 -7.36 6.25 25.40
C PRO A 106 -8.46 7.30 25.15
N ALA A 107 -9.56 7.21 25.87
CA ALA A 107 -10.76 8.02 25.64
C ALA A 107 -10.59 9.54 25.84
N LYS A 108 -9.47 9.99 26.39
CA LYS A 108 -9.20 11.43 26.59
C LYS A 108 -7.84 11.83 26.00
N PRO A 109 -7.80 12.80 25.08
CA PRO A 109 -6.54 13.41 24.69
C PRO A 109 -5.94 14.12 25.91
N ARG A 110 -4.72 13.77 26.28
CA ARG A 110 -3.94 14.54 27.25
C ARG A 110 -3.77 15.96 26.71
N LYS A 111 -4.02 16.96 27.55
CA LYS A 111 -3.86 18.36 27.18
C LYS A 111 -2.43 18.60 26.68
N LYS A 112 -2.28 19.39 25.62
CA LYS A 112 -0.97 19.77 25.04
C LYS A 112 -0.01 20.43 26.06
N SER A 113 -0.53 20.90 27.16
CA SER A 113 0.16 21.61 28.23
C SER A 113 0.72 20.71 29.36
N ASP A 114 0.60 19.38 29.25
CA ASP A 114 1.20 18.49 30.26
C ASP A 114 2.66 18.22 29.90
N PRO A 115 3.64 18.84 30.58
CA PRO A 115 5.06 18.66 30.30
C PRO A 115 5.58 17.25 30.59
N LYS A 116 4.80 16.42 31.30
CA LYS A 116 5.12 15.02 31.60
C LYS A 116 4.47 14.03 30.64
N ALA A 117 3.69 14.51 29.66
CA ALA A 117 3.15 13.65 28.62
C ALA A 117 4.25 13.31 27.61
N THR A 118 5.15 12.43 27.95
CA THR A 118 6.06 11.78 27.00
C THR A 118 5.20 11.09 25.94
N ARG A 119 5.07 11.73 24.78
CA ARG A 119 4.48 11.08 23.61
C ARG A 119 5.43 9.95 23.24
N VAL A 120 5.04 8.72 23.51
CA VAL A 120 5.70 7.58 22.87
C VAL A 120 5.51 7.76 21.37
N PRO A 121 6.60 7.94 20.61
CA PRO A 121 6.49 8.07 19.16
C PRO A 121 5.83 6.80 18.62
N ARG A 122 4.70 6.95 17.94
CA ARG A 122 4.05 5.83 17.27
C ARG A 122 4.62 5.71 15.86
N PRO A 123 4.75 4.50 15.32
CA PRO A 123 5.32 4.29 13.96
C PRO A 123 4.41 4.81 12.82
N GLY A 124 3.37 5.53 13.14
CA GLY A 124 2.46 6.13 12.16
C GLY A 124 1.19 5.32 11.93
N LYS A 125 0.56 5.55 10.78
CA LYS A 125 -0.61 4.79 10.33
C LYS A 125 -0.17 3.71 9.34
N SER A 126 -0.98 2.67 9.22
CA SER A 126 -0.90 1.74 8.09
C SER A 126 -1.81 2.19 6.97
N ASP A 127 -1.40 1.94 5.73
CA ASP A 127 -2.21 2.26 4.55
C ASP A 127 -3.55 1.54 4.60
N LEU A 128 -3.51 0.23 4.83
CA LEU A 128 -4.67 -0.60 5.09
C LEU A 128 -4.40 -1.57 6.25
N ILE A 129 -5.45 -1.89 6.98
CA ILE A 129 -5.48 -3.02 7.91
C ILE A 129 -6.71 -3.86 7.59
N TYR A 130 -6.52 -5.15 7.44
CA TYR A 130 -7.60 -6.12 7.44
C TYR A 130 -7.88 -6.52 8.89
N LEU A 131 -9.12 -6.36 9.26
CA LEU A 131 -9.62 -6.71 10.58
C LEU A 131 -10.51 -7.93 10.46
N ASN A 132 -10.18 -9.00 11.16
CA ASN A 132 -11.07 -10.11 11.44
C ASN A 132 -11.02 -10.46 12.93
N GLY A 133 -11.86 -11.37 13.37
CA GLY A 133 -11.89 -11.79 14.78
C GLY A 133 -10.64 -12.56 15.24
N GLU A 134 -9.81 -13.03 14.32
CA GLU A 134 -8.68 -13.93 14.59
C GLU A 134 -7.32 -13.26 14.41
N GLY A 135 -7.26 -12.17 13.64
CA GLY A 135 -5.97 -11.56 13.37
C GLY A 135 -6.04 -10.20 12.66
N LEU A 136 -4.86 -9.59 12.57
CA LEU A 136 -4.68 -8.32 11.89
C LEU A 136 -3.64 -8.48 10.78
N ILE A 137 -4.02 -8.10 9.55
CA ILE A 137 -3.10 -8.02 8.42
C ILE A 137 -2.84 -6.55 8.13
N CYS A 138 -1.58 -6.12 8.22
CA CYS A 138 -1.18 -4.77 7.83
C CYS A 138 -0.60 -4.76 6.44
N PHE A 139 -1.10 -3.85 5.61
CA PHE A 139 -0.66 -3.63 4.25
C PHE A 139 -0.08 -2.22 4.10
N GLU A 140 1.12 -2.15 3.52
CA GLU A 140 1.84 -0.92 3.23
C GLU A 140 2.21 -0.90 1.74
N TRP A 141 1.88 0.19 1.09
CA TRP A 141 2.34 0.46 -0.27
C TRP A 141 3.30 1.64 -0.26
N GLU A 142 4.57 1.37 -0.48
CA GLU A 142 5.56 2.43 -0.42
C GLU A 142 5.59 3.25 -1.71
N THR A 143 5.37 4.54 -1.51
CA THR A 143 5.45 5.57 -2.56
C THR A 143 6.56 6.58 -2.29
N GLY A 144 7.28 6.39 -1.20
CA GLY A 144 8.38 7.24 -0.77
C GLY A 144 9.75 6.69 -1.16
N ASN A 145 10.80 7.31 -0.63
CA ASN A 145 12.16 6.84 -0.82
C ASN A 145 12.43 5.54 -0.04
N VAL A 146 13.61 4.94 -0.27
CA VAL A 146 14.01 3.69 0.38
C VAL A 146 13.93 3.75 1.92
N SER A 147 14.17 4.91 2.54
CA SER A 147 14.04 5.07 4.01
C SER A 147 12.59 4.88 4.48
N SER A 148 11.60 5.22 3.66
CA SER A 148 10.20 4.95 3.96
C SER A 148 9.90 3.45 3.95
N SER A 149 10.44 2.72 2.97
CA SER A 149 10.30 1.26 2.88
C SER A 149 10.93 0.56 4.09
N HIS A 150 12.13 1.00 4.53
CA HIS A 150 12.76 0.51 5.76
C HIS A 150 11.88 0.76 6.99
N ARG A 151 11.32 1.97 7.10
CA ARG A 151 10.43 2.31 8.23
C ARG A 151 9.19 1.42 8.24
N SER A 152 8.60 1.16 7.08
CA SER A 152 7.43 0.28 6.96
C SER A 152 7.77 -1.16 7.31
N LEU A 153 8.89 -1.72 6.81
CA LEU A 153 9.34 -3.06 7.19
C LEU A 153 9.64 -3.18 8.69
N ASN A 154 10.34 -2.20 9.27
CA ASN A 154 10.63 -2.19 10.71
C ASN A 154 9.34 -2.15 11.54
N LYS A 155 8.35 -1.35 11.11
CA LYS A 155 7.03 -1.28 11.75
C LYS A 155 6.31 -2.62 11.70
N LEU A 156 6.26 -3.27 10.53
CA LEU A 156 5.60 -4.56 10.35
C LEU A 156 6.31 -5.67 11.13
N ALA A 157 7.65 -5.75 11.05
CA ALA A 157 8.45 -6.72 11.78
C ALA A 157 8.27 -6.56 13.30
N GLN A 158 8.29 -5.33 13.81
CA GLN A 158 8.03 -5.04 15.23
C GLN A 158 6.61 -5.45 15.64
N GLY A 159 5.61 -5.21 14.78
CA GLY A 159 4.24 -5.61 15.04
C GLY A 159 4.06 -7.11 15.17
N LEU A 160 4.74 -7.89 14.33
CA LEU A 160 4.78 -9.36 14.40
C LEU A 160 5.50 -9.83 15.66
N MET A 161 6.68 -9.29 15.95
CA MET A 161 7.48 -9.63 17.12
C MET A 161 6.70 -9.42 18.44
N LEU A 162 5.88 -8.36 18.49
CA LEU A 162 5.06 -8.02 19.66
C LEU A 162 3.68 -8.67 19.64
N GLY A 163 3.33 -9.45 18.63
CA GLY A 163 2.04 -10.10 18.51
C GLY A 163 0.87 -9.15 18.24
N HIS A 164 1.14 -7.94 17.75
CA HIS A 164 0.10 -6.96 17.43
C HIS A 164 -0.56 -7.19 16.07
N ILE A 165 0.12 -7.88 15.18
CA ILE A 165 -0.37 -8.29 13.87
C ILE A 165 0.03 -9.72 13.59
N GLN A 166 -0.69 -10.42 12.73
CA GLN A 166 -0.37 -11.77 12.25
C GLN A 166 0.23 -11.75 10.85
N ALA A 167 -0.04 -10.72 10.05
CA ALA A 167 0.63 -10.58 8.77
C ALA A 167 1.02 -9.13 8.47
N GLY A 168 2.16 -8.98 7.83
CA GLY A 168 2.65 -7.74 7.26
C GLY A 168 2.92 -7.90 5.78
N VAL A 169 2.44 -6.97 4.96
CA VAL A 169 2.72 -6.92 3.52
C VAL A 169 3.27 -5.56 3.17
N LEU A 170 4.41 -5.53 2.51
CA LEU A 170 4.97 -4.35 1.87
C LEU A 170 4.93 -4.52 0.35
N VAL A 171 4.39 -3.55 -0.38
CA VAL A 171 4.44 -3.50 -1.84
C VAL A 171 5.45 -2.46 -2.28
N VAL A 172 6.39 -2.88 -3.13
CA VAL A 172 7.43 -2.02 -3.71
C VAL A 172 7.61 -2.31 -5.20
N PRO A 173 7.97 -1.33 -6.03
CA PRO A 173 8.30 -1.60 -7.41
C PRO A 173 9.66 -2.31 -7.54
N THR A 174 9.86 -3.04 -8.64
CA THR A 174 11.20 -3.42 -9.08
C THR A 174 11.97 -2.19 -9.58
N LYS A 175 13.29 -2.26 -9.66
CA LYS A 175 14.12 -1.21 -10.27
C LYS A 175 13.69 -0.87 -11.68
N LYS A 176 13.21 -1.87 -12.44
CA LYS A 176 12.71 -1.72 -13.81
C LYS A 176 11.46 -0.82 -13.87
N MET A 177 10.55 -0.92 -12.91
CA MET A 177 9.40 -0.04 -12.81
C MET A 177 9.77 1.30 -12.19
N ALA A 178 10.57 1.31 -11.13
CA ALA A 178 10.93 2.49 -10.36
C ALA A 178 11.56 3.61 -11.20
N GLN A 179 12.31 3.26 -12.27
CA GLN A 179 12.92 4.24 -13.17
C GLN A 179 11.90 5.16 -13.88
N TYR A 180 10.67 4.68 -14.08
CA TYR A 180 9.58 5.42 -14.75
C TYR A 180 8.67 6.17 -13.77
N LEU A 181 8.87 5.97 -12.47
CA LEU A 181 8.07 6.61 -11.44
C LEU A 181 8.64 7.97 -11.04
N THR A 182 7.83 8.76 -10.36
CA THR A 182 8.29 10.01 -9.76
C THR A 182 9.39 9.77 -8.75
N ASP A 183 10.22 10.77 -8.59
CA ASP A 183 11.49 10.87 -7.88
C ASP A 183 11.67 9.94 -6.67
N ARG A 184 12.79 9.19 -6.65
CA ARG A 184 13.35 8.45 -5.51
C ARG A 184 12.46 7.38 -4.87
N VAL A 185 11.53 6.81 -5.61
CA VAL A 185 10.78 5.66 -5.10
C VAL A 185 11.76 4.52 -4.82
N GLY A 186 11.74 4.00 -3.58
CA GLY A 186 12.50 2.83 -3.18
C GLY A 186 12.02 1.60 -3.99
N ASN A 187 12.93 0.68 -4.26
CA ASN A 187 12.66 -0.51 -5.05
C ASN A 187 13.17 -1.77 -4.33
N LEU A 188 12.76 -2.94 -4.84
CA LEU A 188 13.10 -4.23 -4.25
C LEU A 188 14.60 -4.41 -4.09
N GLU A 189 15.37 -4.12 -5.14
CA GLU A 189 16.81 -4.36 -5.22
C GLU A 189 17.59 -3.52 -4.19
N GLU A 190 17.05 -2.35 -3.81
CA GLU A 190 17.63 -1.54 -2.73
C GLU A 190 17.36 -2.12 -1.33
N LEU A 191 16.31 -2.95 -1.18
CA LEU A 191 15.94 -3.58 0.08
C LEU A 191 16.61 -4.94 0.31
N GLU A 192 16.98 -5.66 -0.75
CA GLU A 192 17.52 -7.03 -0.68
C GLU A 192 18.72 -7.16 0.24
N TRP A 193 19.60 -6.15 0.28
CA TRP A 193 20.74 -6.09 1.19
C TRP A 193 20.38 -6.21 2.67
N TYR A 194 19.16 -5.81 3.02
CA TYR A 194 18.66 -5.78 4.40
C TYR A 194 17.77 -6.97 4.73
N PHE A 195 17.41 -7.81 3.76
CA PHE A 195 16.58 -8.99 4.00
C PHE A 195 17.11 -9.91 5.09
N PRO A 196 18.44 -10.18 5.20
CA PRO A 196 18.96 -10.99 6.30
C PRO A 196 18.62 -10.43 7.69
N LEU A 197 18.59 -9.08 7.84
CA LEU A 197 18.20 -8.43 9.09
C LEU A 197 16.74 -8.74 9.44
N TRP A 198 15.80 -8.55 8.50
CA TRP A 198 14.38 -8.83 8.77
C TRP A 198 14.09 -10.33 8.89
N LYS A 199 14.81 -11.17 8.16
CA LYS A 199 14.73 -12.64 8.29
C LYS A 199 15.24 -13.14 9.64
N SER A 200 16.04 -12.36 10.38
CA SER A 200 16.48 -12.70 11.72
C SER A 200 15.46 -12.39 12.82
N VAL A 201 14.43 -11.61 12.51
CA VAL A 201 13.35 -11.30 13.46
C VAL A 201 12.50 -12.55 13.70
N ARG A 202 12.19 -12.82 14.97
CA ARG A 202 11.35 -13.93 15.39
C ARG A 202 10.02 -13.42 15.94
N CYS A 203 8.97 -14.15 15.67
CA CYS A 203 7.64 -13.96 16.26
C CYS A 203 7.05 -15.30 16.65
N ALA A 204 6.03 -15.29 17.50
CA ALA A 204 5.39 -16.55 17.91
C ALA A 204 4.54 -17.15 16.78
N ASN A 205 3.87 -16.29 16.01
CA ASN A 205 2.96 -16.72 14.94
C ASN A 205 2.72 -15.57 13.97
N GLY A 206 3.14 -15.71 12.71
CA GLY A 206 2.89 -14.68 11.71
C GLY A 206 3.77 -14.76 10.47
N VAL A 207 3.50 -13.84 9.53
CA VAL A 207 4.17 -13.76 8.23
C VAL A 207 4.47 -12.32 7.84
N LEU A 208 5.65 -12.10 7.26
CA LEU A 208 6.04 -10.83 6.62
C LEU A 208 6.47 -11.11 5.19
N GLU A 209 5.80 -10.46 4.25
CA GLU A 209 6.11 -10.59 2.82
C GLU A 209 6.32 -9.23 2.14
N VAL A 210 7.24 -9.22 1.18
CA VAL A 210 7.47 -8.11 0.25
C VAL A 210 7.00 -8.52 -1.13
N PHE A 211 6.05 -7.78 -1.68
CA PHE A 211 5.52 -7.97 -3.02
C PHE A 211 6.22 -7.01 -3.98
N ALA A 212 6.97 -7.55 -4.91
CA ALA A 212 7.61 -6.79 -5.98
C ALA A 212 6.68 -6.65 -7.17
N ILE A 213 6.43 -5.41 -7.59
CA ILE A 213 5.52 -5.11 -8.69
C ILE A 213 6.24 -4.54 -9.91
N GLU A 214 5.69 -4.81 -11.08
CA GLU A 214 6.19 -4.31 -12.35
C GLU A 214 5.04 -3.99 -13.32
N GLN A 215 5.30 -3.09 -14.25
CA GLN A 215 4.38 -2.84 -15.36
C GLN A 215 4.30 -4.08 -16.27
N ASP A 216 3.15 -4.29 -16.90
CA ASP A 216 2.99 -5.35 -17.91
C ASP A 216 3.72 -4.98 -19.20
N ALA A 217 3.68 -3.69 -19.55
CA ALA A 217 4.36 -3.13 -20.71
C ALA A 217 4.82 -1.69 -20.44
N ASP A 218 5.68 -1.19 -21.29
CA ASP A 218 5.99 0.23 -21.42
C ASP A 218 5.84 0.68 -22.88
N ASP A 219 5.66 1.98 -23.07
CA ASP A 219 5.44 2.57 -24.38
C ASP A 219 6.74 3.02 -25.09
N SER A 220 7.92 2.61 -24.59
CA SER A 220 9.20 3.07 -25.12
C SER A 220 9.36 2.77 -26.61
N LYS A 221 8.87 1.60 -27.06
CA LYS A 221 8.93 1.13 -28.44
C LYS A 221 7.62 1.31 -29.20
N SER A 222 6.58 1.89 -28.58
CA SER A 222 5.30 2.11 -29.22
C SER A 222 5.29 3.43 -29.97
N THR A 223 4.65 3.46 -31.13
CA THR A 223 4.35 4.70 -31.87
C THR A 223 3.24 5.50 -31.19
N VAL A 224 2.34 4.81 -30.49
CA VAL A 224 1.30 5.43 -29.67
C VAL A 224 1.75 5.47 -28.22
N LYS A 225 1.87 6.67 -27.66
CA LYS A 225 2.26 6.86 -26.27
C LYS A 225 1.03 6.82 -25.36
N VAL A 226 1.17 6.12 -24.23
CA VAL A 226 0.15 6.21 -23.19
C VAL A 226 0.25 7.53 -22.40
N ALA A 227 -0.85 8.03 -21.90
CA ALA A 227 -0.83 9.21 -21.07
C ALA A 227 -0.03 8.94 -19.79
N ARG A 228 0.82 9.90 -19.42
CA ARG A 228 1.54 9.87 -18.14
C ARG A 228 0.56 9.89 -16.97
N ILE A 229 0.76 9.03 -16.00
CA ILE A 229 0.00 9.05 -14.74
C ILE A 229 0.38 10.33 -13.99
N GLY A 230 -0.59 11.19 -13.72
CA GLY A 230 -0.37 12.46 -13.02
C GLY A 230 0.18 12.26 -11.60
N LYS A 231 0.98 13.21 -11.12
CA LYS A 231 1.42 13.23 -9.72
C LYS A 231 0.20 13.51 -8.84
N GLY A 232 -0.14 12.62 -7.94
CA GLY A 232 -1.10 12.94 -6.89
C GLY A 232 -0.53 14.06 -6.00
N THR A 233 -1.34 15.06 -5.66
CA THR A 233 -0.92 16.13 -4.76
C THR A 233 -0.59 15.61 -3.37
N ASP A 234 0.43 16.16 -2.72
CA ASP A 234 0.88 15.75 -1.40
C ASP A 234 -0.25 15.75 -0.37
N GLY A 235 -0.43 14.64 0.32
CA GLY A 235 -1.44 14.46 1.36
C GLY A 235 -2.88 14.25 0.89
N ARG A 236 -3.17 14.22 -0.43
CA ARG A 236 -4.52 14.14 -0.99
C ARG A 236 -4.72 12.94 -1.93
N ALA A 237 -4.41 11.73 -1.46
CA ALA A 237 -4.70 10.49 -2.20
C ALA A 237 -6.19 10.42 -2.63
N ALA A 238 -7.10 10.93 -1.80
CA ALA A 238 -8.52 11.07 -2.11
C ALA A 238 -8.80 11.99 -3.32
N GLN A 239 -7.98 13.01 -3.56
CA GLN A 239 -8.18 13.94 -4.68
C GLN A 239 -7.65 13.37 -6.00
N GLY A 240 -6.62 12.51 -5.96
CA GLY A 240 -6.17 11.75 -7.14
C GLY A 240 -7.22 10.73 -7.59
N ALA A 241 -7.81 10.01 -6.63
CA ALA A 241 -8.92 9.08 -6.89
C ALA A 241 -10.18 9.83 -7.35
N ALA A 242 -10.52 10.97 -6.74
CA ALA A 242 -11.65 11.81 -7.16
C ALA A 242 -11.44 12.42 -8.55
N THR A 243 -10.19 12.80 -8.91
CA THR A 243 -9.87 13.31 -10.26
C THR A 243 -9.90 12.18 -11.29
N LEU A 244 -9.53 10.96 -10.93
CA LEU A 244 -9.65 9.78 -11.78
C LEU A 244 -11.13 9.41 -11.97
N ALA A 245 -11.90 9.31 -10.89
CA ALA A 245 -13.34 9.05 -10.92
C ALA A 245 -14.10 10.11 -11.72
N GLY A 246 -13.76 11.40 -11.54
CA GLY A 246 -14.35 12.50 -12.31
C GLY A 246 -14.00 12.45 -13.81
N LYS A 247 -12.84 11.93 -14.18
CA LYS A 247 -12.48 11.70 -15.60
C LYS A 247 -13.23 10.51 -16.18
N VAL A 248 -13.39 9.42 -15.43
CA VAL A 248 -14.20 8.27 -15.85
C VAL A 248 -15.67 8.70 -16.05
N GLU A 249 -16.24 9.44 -15.10
CA GLU A 249 -17.60 9.96 -15.18
C GLU A 249 -17.79 10.93 -16.37
N ALA A 250 -16.80 11.78 -16.65
CA ALA A 250 -16.81 12.66 -17.82
C ALA A 250 -16.70 11.88 -19.15
N MET A 251 -15.89 10.82 -19.19
CA MET A 251 -15.77 9.96 -20.38
C MET A 251 -17.03 9.11 -20.59
N GLU A 252 -17.66 8.59 -19.54
CA GLU A 252 -18.93 7.86 -19.61
C GLU A 252 -20.09 8.76 -20.07
N LYS A 253 -20.07 10.04 -19.70
CA LYS A 253 -21.05 11.03 -20.14
C LYS A 253 -20.86 11.40 -21.61
N ALA A 254 -19.60 11.59 -22.04
CA ALA A 254 -19.28 11.88 -23.45
C ALA A 254 -19.52 10.70 -24.39
N ALA A 255 -19.63 9.48 -23.88
CA ALA A 255 -19.97 8.29 -24.67
C ALA A 255 -21.49 8.04 -24.78
N LYS A 256 -22.31 8.82 -24.06
CA LYS A 256 -23.79 8.74 -24.07
C LYS A 256 -24.45 9.88 -24.83
N ASP A 257 -23.69 10.91 -25.17
CA ASP A 257 -24.06 12.02 -26.06
C ASP A 257 -23.57 11.75 -27.50
#